data_6491ede71bc08ba83a49ba8134ff2a31
#
_entry.id   6491ede71bc08ba83a49ba8134ff2a31
#
_cell.length_a   1.000
_cell.length_b   1.000
_cell.length_c   1.000
_cell.angle_alpha   90.00
_cell.angle_beta   90.00
_cell.angle_gamma   90.00
#
_symmetry.space_group_name_H-M   'P 1'
#
loop_
_entity.id
_entity.type
_entity.pdbx_description
1 polymer ?
#
loop_
_entity_poly.entity_id
_entity_poly.type
_entity_poly.pdbx_seq_one_letter_code
_entity_poly.pdbx_strand_id
1 'polypeptide(L)'
;MELSISKDHKIYQIDLTSTVCLAIPYDYHGSQPNFYDASLGKAVPFQQHNFIGEVKNNKGCNVMIINQNIHCTGTHTECAGHILEKDIYINDVLSPGFVHSELISITPTNWSETEESYHGNVNDNDMVITKKDLEEKLPHSREGLAIRTLPNTKEKLTQKYKASNTAFFTTNAITFLNDLGVKHLVVDLPSIDRT
;
A
#
# COMPACT_ATOMS: atom_id res chain seq x y z
N MET A 1 11.81 14.29 -20.08
CA MET A 1 13.20 14.08 -19.60
C MET A 1 13.43 12.59 -19.52
N GLU A 2 14.41 12.10 -20.24
CA GLU A 2 14.71 10.67 -20.30
C GLU A 2 15.91 10.34 -19.40
N LEU A 3 15.84 9.20 -18.74
CA LEU A 3 16.89 8.65 -17.91
C LEU A 3 17.24 7.25 -18.39
N SER A 4 18.52 6.95 -18.51
CA SER A 4 19.01 5.61 -18.82
C SER A 4 19.63 4.98 -17.59
N ILE A 5 19.14 3.81 -17.19
CA ILE A 5 19.67 3.05 -16.06
C ILE A 5 20.23 1.72 -16.60
N SER A 6 21.48 1.43 -16.27
CA SER A 6 22.09 0.12 -16.55
C SER A 6 21.96 -0.76 -15.30
N LYS A 7 21.31 -1.92 -15.43
CA LYS A 7 21.17 -2.95 -14.39
C LYS A 7 21.18 -4.33 -15.00
N ASP A 8 21.92 -5.26 -14.43
CA ASP A 8 21.99 -6.68 -14.86
C ASP A 8 22.28 -6.85 -16.37
N HIS A 9 23.26 -6.07 -16.87
CA HIS A 9 23.63 -6.01 -18.29
C HIS A 9 22.54 -5.54 -19.26
N LYS A 10 21.45 -4.95 -18.74
CA LYS A 10 20.36 -4.34 -19.52
C LYS A 10 20.35 -2.84 -19.31
N ILE A 11 19.93 -2.11 -20.35
CA ILE A 11 19.70 -0.68 -20.30
C ILE A 11 18.20 -0.44 -20.30
N TYR A 12 17.70 0.25 -19.28
CA TYR A 12 16.33 0.68 -19.16
C TYR A 12 16.24 2.17 -19.50
N GLN A 13 15.30 2.50 -20.38
CA GLN A 13 14.97 3.88 -20.72
C GLN A 13 13.73 4.28 -19.93
N ILE A 14 13.80 5.37 -19.20
CA ILE A 14 12.72 5.86 -18.35
C ILE A 14 12.34 7.26 -18.81
N ASP A 15 11.10 7.45 -19.20
CA ASP A 15 10.54 8.78 -19.45
C ASP A 15 9.95 9.33 -18.14
N LEU A 16 10.65 10.28 -17.53
CA LEU A 16 10.21 10.94 -16.30
C LEU A 16 9.01 11.88 -16.49
N THR A 17 8.59 12.13 -17.74
CA THR A 17 7.38 12.90 -18.04
C THR A 17 6.12 12.01 -18.12
N SER A 18 6.31 10.70 -18.20
CA SER A 18 5.23 9.70 -18.27
C SER A 18 5.17 8.87 -16.97
N THR A 19 4.92 9.55 -15.85
CA THR A 19 4.81 8.91 -14.54
C THR A 19 3.36 8.64 -14.18
N VAL A 20 3.14 7.55 -13.39
CA VAL A 20 1.84 7.20 -12.83
C VAL A 20 1.94 7.21 -11.31
N CYS A 21 1.08 7.99 -10.67
CA CYS A 21 0.97 7.96 -9.21
C CYS A 21 0.15 6.74 -8.79
N LEU A 22 0.73 5.87 -7.97
CA LEU A 22 0.05 4.68 -7.43
C LEU A 22 -0.74 4.99 -6.15
N ALA A 23 -0.49 6.14 -5.51
CA ALA A 23 -1.22 6.52 -4.31
C ALA A 23 -2.67 6.90 -4.63
N ILE A 24 -3.59 6.50 -3.76
CA ILE A 24 -4.97 6.99 -3.80
C ILE A 24 -4.95 8.47 -3.42
N PRO A 25 -5.54 9.38 -4.24
CA PRO A 25 -5.69 10.78 -3.87
C PRO A 25 -6.46 10.90 -2.55
N TYR A 26 -5.88 11.62 -1.58
CA TYR A 26 -6.50 11.77 -0.28
C TYR A 26 -7.46 12.95 -0.26
N ASP A 27 -8.74 12.70 0.00
CA ASP A 27 -9.77 13.74 0.11
C ASP A 27 -10.17 13.97 1.57
N TYR A 28 -9.68 15.08 2.16
CA TYR A 28 -9.98 15.46 3.54
C TYR A 28 -11.42 15.96 3.77
N HIS A 29 -12.18 16.15 2.70
CA HIS A 29 -13.55 16.67 2.74
C HIS A 29 -14.57 15.69 2.17
N GLY A 30 -14.11 14.56 1.64
CA GLY A 30 -14.93 13.56 0.97
C GLY A 30 -14.71 12.14 1.47
N SER A 31 -14.95 11.20 0.58
CA SER A 31 -14.79 9.78 0.86
C SER A 31 -13.33 9.37 0.84
N GLN A 32 -12.96 8.51 1.75
CA GLN A 32 -11.62 7.97 1.90
C GLN A 32 -11.70 6.45 2.03
N PRO A 33 -10.70 5.68 1.57
CA PRO A 33 -10.63 4.28 1.97
C PRO A 33 -10.52 4.21 3.49
N ASN A 34 -11.10 3.20 4.08
CA ASN A 34 -11.12 3.06 5.53
C ASN A 34 -10.97 1.61 5.95
N PHE A 35 -10.19 1.39 6.99
CA PHE A 35 -10.00 0.12 7.65
C PHE A 35 -10.18 0.29 9.16
N TYR A 36 -10.72 -0.72 9.86
CA TYR A 36 -11.04 -0.70 11.29
C TYR A 36 -12.06 0.37 11.73
N ASP A 37 -12.87 0.91 10.83
CA ASP A 37 -13.76 2.05 11.14
C ASP A 37 -13.02 3.22 11.81
N ALA A 38 -11.74 3.41 11.44
CA ALA A 38 -10.92 4.49 11.97
C ALA A 38 -11.53 5.86 11.65
N SER A 39 -11.23 6.84 12.49
CA SER A 39 -11.64 8.22 12.21
C SER A 39 -11.06 8.70 10.89
N LEU A 40 -11.93 9.26 10.03
CA LEU A 40 -11.50 9.83 8.75
C LEU A 40 -10.52 10.99 8.96
N GLY A 41 -9.57 11.10 8.06
CA GLY A 41 -8.65 12.23 8.01
C GLY A 41 -9.41 13.53 7.76
N LYS A 42 -8.98 14.59 8.42
CA LYS A 42 -9.58 15.94 8.34
C LYS A 42 -8.51 16.99 8.17
N ALA A 43 -8.80 17.99 7.37
CA ALA A 43 -8.02 19.21 7.27
C ALA A 43 -8.89 20.39 7.70
N VAL A 44 -8.42 21.15 8.67
CA VAL A 44 -9.11 22.35 9.18
C VAL A 44 -8.17 23.55 9.21
N PRO A 45 -8.65 24.79 8.98
CA PRO A 45 -7.81 25.96 9.09
C PRO A 45 -7.16 26.07 10.48
N PHE A 46 -5.85 26.32 10.50
CA PHE A 46 -5.14 26.66 11.73
C PHE A 46 -5.68 27.96 12.31
N GLN A 47 -5.89 27.97 13.62
CA GLN A 47 -6.38 29.16 14.31
C GLN A 47 -5.50 29.43 15.55
N GLN A 48 -5.04 30.68 15.66
CA GLN A 48 -4.31 31.13 16.84
C GLN A 48 -4.54 32.64 17.06
N HIS A 49 -5.05 33.02 18.24
CA HIS A 49 -5.46 34.37 18.54
C HIS A 49 -6.42 34.93 17.46
N ASN A 50 -6.04 36.01 16.79
CA ASN A 50 -6.83 36.63 15.72
C ASN A 50 -6.48 36.09 14.31
N PHE A 51 -5.51 35.16 14.20
CA PHE A 51 -5.11 34.56 12.92
C PHE A 51 -6.00 33.36 12.61
N ILE A 52 -6.51 33.32 11.39
CA ILE A 52 -7.22 32.17 10.82
C ILE A 52 -6.53 31.83 9.50
N GLY A 53 -6.05 30.59 9.40
CA GLY A 53 -5.33 30.07 8.23
C GLY A 53 -6.26 29.75 7.04
N GLU A 54 -7.00 30.76 6.59
CA GLU A 54 -7.93 30.63 5.49
C GLU A 54 -8.00 31.93 4.67
N VAL A 55 -7.87 31.80 3.35
CA VAL A 55 -7.96 32.99 2.45
C VAL A 55 -9.40 33.46 2.29
N LYS A 56 -10.38 32.58 2.43
CA LYS A 56 -11.80 32.95 2.36
C LYS A 56 -12.10 34.08 3.36
N ASN A 57 -12.91 35.03 2.93
CA ASN A 57 -13.30 36.19 3.74
C ASN A 57 -12.12 37.15 4.07
N ASN A 58 -11.16 37.30 3.16
CA ASN A 58 -10.01 38.20 3.29
C ASN A 58 -9.13 37.91 4.52
N LYS A 59 -9.01 36.66 4.92
CA LYS A 59 -8.17 36.23 6.05
C LYS A 59 -6.88 35.62 5.55
N GLY A 60 -5.78 36.33 5.66
CA GLY A 60 -4.40 35.89 5.55
C GLY A 60 -4.05 34.89 4.42
N CYS A 61 -3.56 33.73 4.78
CA CYS A 61 -3.13 32.65 3.89
C CYS A 61 -3.72 31.31 4.35
N ASN A 62 -3.71 30.31 3.47
CA ASN A 62 -4.17 28.98 3.79
C ASN A 62 -3.10 28.24 4.63
N VAL A 63 -3.38 27.97 5.87
CA VAL A 63 -2.57 27.16 6.78
C VAL A 63 -3.49 26.13 7.42
N MET A 64 -3.22 24.83 7.14
CA MET A 64 -4.11 23.76 7.57
C MET A 64 -3.48 22.90 8.67
N ILE A 65 -4.30 22.48 9.60
CA ILE A 65 -4.00 21.36 10.50
C ILE A 65 -4.57 20.11 9.86
N ILE A 66 -3.74 19.08 9.73
CA ILE A 66 -4.15 17.77 9.26
C ILE A 66 -4.16 16.80 10.43
N ASN A 67 -5.29 16.10 10.60
CA ASN A 67 -5.42 14.96 11.50
C ASN A 67 -5.76 13.73 10.68
N GLN A 68 -4.91 12.70 10.73
CA GLN A 68 -5.03 11.53 9.86
C GLN A 68 -4.53 10.28 10.57
N ASN A 69 -5.26 9.18 10.43
CA ASN A 69 -4.74 7.85 10.72
C ASN A 69 -4.15 7.28 9.43
N ILE A 70 -2.82 7.34 9.30
CA ILE A 70 -2.13 6.98 8.07
C ILE A 70 -2.27 5.51 7.70
N HIS A 71 -2.29 4.58 8.68
CA HIS A 71 -2.38 3.16 8.44
C HIS A 71 -3.80 2.67 8.06
N CYS A 72 -4.82 3.50 8.32
CA CYS A 72 -6.21 3.07 8.12
C CYS A 72 -6.99 3.83 7.05
N THR A 73 -6.50 4.98 6.59
CA THR A 73 -7.32 5.88 5.76
C THR A 73 -6.66 6.36 4.48
N GLY A 74 -5.59 5.75 4.03
CA GLY A 74 -4.94 6.16 2.77
C GLY A 74 -3.73 5.32 2.43
N THR A 75 -3.18 5.57 1.25
CA THR A 75 -1.93 4.95 0.83
C THR A 75 -0.79 5.44 1.70
N HIS A 76 -0.01 4.52 2.24
CA HIS A 76 1.12 4.80 3.12
C HIS A 76 2.25 3.81 2.86
N THR A 77 3.40 4.09 3.45
CA THR A 77 4.56 3.19 3.45
C THR A 77 4.87 2.85 4.89
N GLU A 78 5.09 1.58 5.16
CA GLU A 78 5.46 1.09 6.48
C GLU A 78 6.67 0.15 6.41
N CYS A 79 7.26 -0.14 7.55
CA CYS A 79 8.36 -1.08 7.70
C CYS A 79 8.15 -1.95 8.95
N ALA A 80 9.09 -2.85 9.23
CA ALA A 80 9.01 -3.75 10.38
C ALA A 80 8.81 -3.04 11.73
N GLY A 81 9.17 -1.75 11.85
CA GLY A 81 8.90 -0.94 13.04
C GLY A 81 7.41 -0.79 13.37
N HIS A 82 6.51 -1.06 12.40
CA HIS A 82 5.07 -1.07 12.63
C HIS A 82 4.63 -2.19 13.60
N ILE A 83 5.36 -3.31 13.65
CA ILE A 83 4.99 -4.51 14.44
C ILE A 83 6.05 -4.92 15.46
N LEU A 84 7.19 -4.24 15.51
CA LEU A 84 8.27 -4.54 16.45
C LEU A 84 8.28 -3.53 17.60
N GLU A 85 8.66 -3.98 18.80
CA GLU A 85 8.88 -3.09 19.95
C GLU A 85 10.08 -2.14 19.76
N LYS A 86 11.01 -2.50 18.87
CA LYS A 86 12.16 -1.66 18.55
C LYS A 86 11.76 -0.49 17.65
N ASP A 87 12.20 0.71 18.01
CA ASP A 87 12.07 1.89 17.19
C ASP A 87 12.87 1.75 15.88
N ILE A 88 12.16 1.48 14.80
CA ILE A 88 12.68 1.43 13.43
C ILE A 88 11.78 2.32 12.59
N TYR A 89 12.36 3.37 12.01
CA TYR A 89 11.62 4.33 11.19
C TYR A 89 11.82 4.03 9.71
N ILE A 90 10.85 4.42 8.90
CA ILE A 90 10.90 4.20 7.45
C ILE A 90 12.17 4.82 6.82
N ASN A 91 12.63 5.95 7.33
CA ASN A 91 13.85 6.61 6.87
C ASN A 91 15.13 5.82 7.18
N ASP A 92 15.08 4.88 8.13
CA ASP A 92 16.25 4.05 8.49
C ASP A 92 16.40 2.88 7.54
N VAL A 93 15.31 2.46 6.90
CA VAL A 93 15.25 1.24 6.06
C VAL A 93 15.04 1.52 4.59
N LEU A 94 14.38 2.64 4.26
CA LEU A 94 14.11 3.01 2.88
C LEU A 94 15.26 3.85 2.30
N SER A 95 16.04 3.26 1.41
CA SER A 95 17.04 4.00 0.66
C SER A 95 16.38 4.83 -0.44
N PRO A 96 16.71 6.13 -0.59
CA PRO A 96 16.20 6.92 -1.70
C PRO A 96 16.76 6.40 -3.03
N GLY A 97 15.93 6.39 -4.07
CA GLY A 97 16.36 5.97 -5.40
C GLY A 97 15.25 5.33 -6.23
N PHE A 98 15.68 4.72 -7.32
CA PHE A 98 14.79 3.97 -8.21
C PHE A 98 14.82 2.49 -7.84
N VAL A 99 13.66 1.90 -7.66
CA VAL A 99 13.49 0.47 -7.43
C VAL A 99 12.92 -0.15 -8.68
N HIS A 100 13.67 -1.09 -9.28
CA HIS A 100 13.17 -1.85 -10.42
C HIS A 100 12.09 -2.82 -9.93
N SER A 101 10.86 -2.54 -10.30
CA SER A 101 9.69 -3.27 -9.81
C SER A 101 8.92 -3.92 -10.96
N GLU A 102 8.28 -5.03 -10.67
CA GLU A 102 7.33 -5.69 -11.56
C GLU A 102 5.90 -5.46 -11.05
N LEU A 103 4.96 -5.27 -11.97
CA LEU A 103 3.54 -5.21 -11.66
C LEU A 103 2.87 -6.50 -12.11
N ILE A 104 2.26 -7.20 -11.16
CA ILE A 104 1.43 -8.38 -11.45
C ILE A 104 -0.01 -8.16 -11.03
N SER A 105 -0.92 -8.92 -11.62
CA SER A 105 -2.33 -8.94 -11.23
C SER A 105 -2.72 -10.33 -10.77
N ILE A 106 -3.32 -10.42 -9.58
CA ILE A 106 -3.73 -11.67 -8.95
C ILE A 106 -5.23 -11.62 -8.64
N THR A 107 -5.93 -12.69 -8.98
CA THR A 107 -7.25 -12.97 -8.44
C THR A 107 -7.05 -13.78 -7.17
N PRO A 108 -7.43 -13.29 -5.98
CA PRO A 108 -7.28 -14.07 -4.76
C PRO A 108 -8.03 -15.39 -4.83
N THR A 109 -7.44 -16.42 -4.26
CA THR A 109 -7.98 -17.78 -4.16
C THR A 109 -8.80 -17.94 -2.88
N ASN A 110 -9.85 -18.76 -2.91
CA ASN A 110 -10.60 -19.08 -1.71
C ASN A 110 -9.77 -20.00 -0.79
N TRP A 111 -9.78 -19.74 0.54
CA TRP A 111 -9.00 -20.52 1.49
C TRP A 111 -9.29 -22.03 1.40
N SER A 112 -10.55 -22.42 1.19
CA SER A 112 -10.94 -23.81 1.05
C SER A 112 -10.38 -24.52 -0.19
N GLU A 113 -9.80 -23.77 -1.13
CA GLU A 113 -9.21 -24.29 -2.38
C GLU A 113 -7.69 -24.42 -2.33
N THR A 114 -7.07 -24.12 -1.18
CA THR A 114 -5.62 -24.21 -0.99
C THR A 114 -5.26 -25.11 0.20
N GLU A 115 -4.10 -25.74 0.13
CA GLU A 115 -3.49 -26.52 1.23
C GLU A 115 -2.35 -25.72 1.91
N GLU A 116 -2.19 -24.44 1.56
CA GLU A 116 -1.15 -23.61 2.15
C GLU A 116 -1.45 -23.25 3.61
N SER A 117 -0.44 -22.84 4.33
CA SER A 117 -0.54 -22.54 5.76
C SER A 117 -0.75 -21.06 6.04
N TYR A 118 -1.36 -20.78 7.18
CA TYR A 118 -1.43 -19.47 7.78
C TYR A 118 -1.26 -19.59 9.31
N HIS A 119 -0.62 -18.60 9.94
CA HIS A 119 -0.27 -18.66 11.36
C HIS A 119 -1.44 -18.36 12.30
N GLY A 120 -2.55 -17.81 11.81
CA GLY A 120 -3.73 -17.44 12.58
C GLY A 120 -4.96 -18.28 12.26
N ASN A 121 -6.10 -17.87 12.82
CA ASN A 121 -7.38 -18.47 12.50
C ASN A 121 -7.85 -17.99 11.13
N VAL A 122 -8.39 -18.90 10.33
CA VAL A 122 -8.96 -18.63 9.01
C VAL A 122 -10.33 -19.26 8.89
N ASN A 123 -11.15 -18.73 7.98
CA ASN A 123 -12.44 -19.29 7.63
C ASN A 123 -12.40 -19.82 6.20
N ASP A 124 -13.22 -20.81 5.90
CA ASP A 124 -13.28 -21.44 4.57
C ASP A 124 -13.55 -20.43 3.44
N ASN A 125 -14.26 -19.36 3.73
CA ASN A 125 -14.60 -18.32 2.75
C ASN A 125 -13.62 -17.15 2.70
N ASP A 126 -12.53 -17.19 3.44
CA ASP A 126 -11.51 -16.16 3.38
C ASP A 126 -10.81 -16.19 2.01
N MET A 127 -10.49 -15.02 1.49
CA MET A 127 -9.77 -14.89 0.23
C MET A 127 -8.29 -14.67 0.51
N VAL A 128 -7.43 -15.42 -0.17
CA VAL A 128 -5.98 -15.38 0.07
C VAL A 128 -5.19 -15.23 -1.22
N ILE A 129 -4.00 -14.66 -1.10
CA ILE A 129 -2.97 -14.67 -2.13
C ILE A 129 -2.02 -15.80 -1.76
N THR A 130 -1.96 -16.83 -2.61
CA THR A 130 -1.18 -18.03 -2.37
C THR A 130 0.23 -17.94 -2.99
N LYS A 131 1.15 -18.76 -2.50
CA LYS A 131 2.44 -18.98 -3.15
C LYS A 131 2.25 -19.41 -4.60
N LYS A 132 1.31 -20.31 -4.86
CA LYS A 132 0.99 -20.80 -6.19
C LYS A 132 0.60 -19.66 -7.14
N ASP A 133 -0.27 -18.75 -6.70
CA ASP A 133 -0.68 -17.58 -7.51
C ASP A 133 0.53 -16.70 -7.87
N LEU A 134 1.49 -16.58 -6.94
CA LEU A 134 2.71 -15.81 -7.15
C LEU A 134 3.70 -16.52 -8.08
N GLU A 135 3.94 -17.82 -7.90
CA GLU A 135 4.85 -18.61 -8.73
C GLU A 135 4.45 -18.60 -10.21
N GLU A 136 3.15 -18.64 -10.49
CA GLU A 136 2.64 -18.57 -11.87
C GLU A 136 2.93 -17.21 -12.54
N LYS A 137 3.13 -16.14 -11.78
CA LYS A 137 3.33 -14.77 -12.28
C LYS A 137 4.76 -14.26 -12.16
N LEU A 138 5.55 -14.83 -11.26
CA LEU A 138 6.89 -14.36 -10.92
C LEU A 138 7.95 -15.41 -11.23
N PRO A 139 8.39 -15.54 -12.48
CA PRO A 139 9.40 -16.54 -12.87
C PRO A 139 10.80 -16.20 -12.37
N HIS A 140 11.06 -14.96 -11.93
CA HIS A 140 12.39 -14.48 -11.54
C HIS A 140 12.34 -13.57 -10.32
N SER A 141 13.46 -13.51 -9.59
CA SER A 141 13.70 -12.57 -8.49
C SER A 141 13.52 -11.11 -8.91
N ARG A 142 12.91 -10.31 -8.03
CA ARG A 142 12.74 -8.86 -8.19
C ARG A 142 12.95 -8.15 -6.87
N GLU A 143 13.60 -7.00 -6.91
CA GLU A 143 13.79 -6.16 -5.74
C GLU A 143 12.49 -5.47 -5.31
N GLY A 144 11.70 -5.02 -6.29
CA GLY A 144 10.39 -4.41 -6.08
C GLY A 144 9.27 -5.19 -6.76
N LEU A 145 8.14 -5.29 -6.09
CA LEU A 145 6.95 -5.95 -6.60
C LEU A 145 5.71 -5.13 -6.27
N ALA A 146 4.91 -4.84 -7.29
CA ALA A 146 3.56 -4.28 -7.11
C ALA A 146 2.53 -5.37 -7.45
N ILE A 147 1.61 -5.62 -6.52
CA ILE A 147 0.53 -6.59 -6.69
C ILE A 147 -0.79 -5.85 -6.75
N ARG A 148 -1.50 -6.02 -7.85
CA ARG A 148 -2.86 -5.55 -8.04
C ARG A 148 -3.81 -6.73 -7.89
N THR A 149 -4.76 -6.63 -6.96
CA THR A 149 -5.78 -7.66 -6.78
C THR A 149 -6.99 -7.41 -7.69
N LEU A 150 -7.52 -8.49 -8.25
CA LEU A 150 -8.68 -8.48 -9.11
C LEU A 150 -9.95 -8.94 -8.35
N PRO A 151 -11.12 -8.38 -8.68
CA PRO A 151 -11.35 -7.28 -9.60
C PRO A 151 -10.79 -5.95 -9.07
N ASN A 152 -10.16 -5.17 -9.96
CA ASN A 152 -9.62 -3.86 -9.58
C ASN A 152 -10.63 -2.76 -9.93
N THR A 153 -11.65 -2.62 -9.14
CA THR A 153 -12.75 -1.67 -9.35
C THR A 153 -12.44 -0.31 -8.73
N LYS A 154 -13.16 0.73 -9.18
CA LYS A 154 -13.01 2.10 -8.66
C LYS A 154 -13.45 2.25 -7.22
N GLU A 155 -14.26 1.35 -6.72
CA GLU A 155 -14.74 1.32 -5.34
C GLU A 155 -13.57 1.25 -4.34
N LYS A 156 -12.43 0.63 -4.71
CA LYS A 156 -11.23 0.60 -3.87
C LYS A 156 -10.72 1.98 -3.44
N LEU A 157 -11.00 3.02 -4.22
CA LEU A 157 -10.60 4.40 -3.89
C LEU A 157 -11.27 4.92 -2.60
N THR A 158 -12.43 4.36 -2.24
CA THR A 158 -13.23 4.82 -1.10
C THR A 158 -13.82 3.66 -0.28
N GLN A 159 -13.30 2.46 -0.50
CA GLN A 159 -13.83 1.24 0.11
C GLN A 159 -13.64 1.23 1.63
N LYS A 160 -14.69 0.84 2.33
CA LYS A 160 -14.61 0.46 3.74
C LYS A 160 -14.28 -1.02 3.83
N TYR A 161 -13.05 -1.28 4.20
CA TYR A 161 -12.56 -2.64 4.37
C TYR A 161 -12.96 -3.21 5.73
N LYS A 162 -13.26 -4.49 5.73
CA LYS A 162 -13.50 -5.28 6.95
C LYS A 162 -12.58 -6.49 6.90
N ALA A 163 -12.14 -6.98 8.05
CA ALA A 163 -11.34 -8.19 8.17
C ALA A 163 -11.93 -9.38 7.40
N SER A 164 -13.26 -9.52 7.42
CA SER A 164 -13.97 -10.62 6.78
C SER A 164 -14.09 -10.58 5.27
N ASN A 165 -13.71 -9.47 4.62
CA ASN A 165 -13.83 -9.29 3.17
C ASN A 165 -12.58 -8.76 2.49
N THR A 166 -11.45 -8.85 3.16
CA THR A 166 -10.16 -8.39 2.66
C THR A 166 -9.28 -9.60 2.43
N ALA A 167 -8.73 -9.72 1.22
CA ALA A 167 -7.75 -10.75 0.95
C ALA A 167 -6.45 -10.47 1.70
N PHE A 168 -5.72 -11.53 2.06
CA PHE A 168 -4.43 -11.47 2.75
C PHE A 168 -3.48 -12.54 2.19
N PHE A 169 -2.23 -12.52 2.61
CA PHE A 169 -1.23 -13.46 2.11
C PHE A 169 -1.14 -14.69 3.00
N THR A 170 -0.98 -15.86 2.38
CA THR A 170 -0.61 -17.07 3.14
C THR A 170 0.82 -16.95 3.68
N THR A 171 1.15 -17.73 4.71
CA THR A 171 2.52 -17.81 5.22
C THR A 171 3.48 -18.29 4.13
N ASN A 172 3.05 -19.24 3.30
CA ASN A 172 3.83 -19.74 2.17
C ASN A 172 4.11 -18.65 1.14
N ALA A 173 3.13 -17.79 0.83
CA ALA A 173 3.28 -16.67 -0.10
C ALA A 173 4.32 -15.65 0.40
N ILE A 174 4.25 -15.24 1.66
CA ILE A 174 5.22 -14.30 2.25
C ILE A 174 6.62 -14.90 2.29
N THR A 175 6.76 -16.17 2.69
CA THR A 175 8.04 -16.87 2.67
C THR A 175 8.63 -16.91 1.26
N PHE A 176 7.82 -17.23 0.25
CA PHE A 176 8.24 -17.24 -1.14
C PHE A 176 8.73 -15.86 -1.63
N LEU A 177 8.01 -14.78 -1.31
CA LEU A 177 8.45 -13.42 -1.66
C LEU A 177 9.78 -13.04 -0.99
N ASN A 178 9.97 -13.44 0.25
CA ASN A 178 11.23 -13.24 0.97
C ASN A 178 12.38 -14.01 0.32
N ASP A 179 12.17 -15.28 -0.05
CA ASP A 179 13.16 -16.14 -0.70
C ASP A 179 13.53 -15.62 -2.10
N LEU A 180 12.59 -15.00 -2.81
CA LEU A 180 12.84 -14.29 -4.06
C LEU A 180 13.65 -13.00 -3.89
N GLY A 181 13.82 -12.51 -2.66
CA GLY A 181 14.56 -11.28 -2.36
C GLY A 181 13.76 -10.00 -2.60
N VAL A 182 12.43 -10.06 -2.54
CA VAL A 182 11.57 -8.86 -2.61
C VAL A 182 11.79 -8.00 -1.37
N LYS A 183 12.24 -6.76 -1.58
CA LYS A 183 12.49 -5.77 -0.52
C LYS A 183 11.41 -4.70 -0.45
N HIS A 184 10.78 -4.42 -1.57
CA HIS A 184 9.73 -3.41 -1.68
C HIS A 184 8.46 -4.08 -2.23
N LEU A 185 7.48 -4.23 -1.37
CA LEU A 185 6.17 -4.78 -1.72
C LEU A 185 5.14 -3.66 -1.73
N VAL A 186 4.48 -3.45 -2.84
CA VAL A 186 3.36 -2.53 -3.00
C VAL A 186 2.09 -3.34 -3.25
N VAL A 187 1.06 -3.10 -2.46
CA VAL A 187 -0.22 -3.81 -2.57
C VAL A 187 -1.38 -2.83 -2.60
N ASP A 188 -2.48 -3.22 -3.21
CA ASP A 188 -3.74 -2.47 -3.20
C ASP A 188 -4.72 -3.01 -2.14
N LEU A 189 -4.17 -3.53 -1.06
CA LEU A 189 -4.87 -4.08 0.10
C LEU A 189 -4.59 -3.24 1.34
N PRO A 190 -5.50 -3.18 2.31
CA PRO A 190 -5.28 -2.44 3.56
C PRO A 190 -4.30 -3.12 4.51
N SER A 191 -4.06 -4.40 4.34
CA SER A 191 -3.10 -5.20 5.11
C SER A 191 -2.62 -6.38 4.28
N ILE A 192 -1.40 -6.84 4.54
CA ILE A 192 -0.88 -8.12 4.00
C ILE A 192 -1.28 -9.29 4.89
N ASP A 193 -1.73 -9.02 6.08
CA ASP A 193 -2.11 -9.98 7.10
C ASP A 193 -3.64 -9.99 7.32
N ARG A 194 -4.15 -11.10 7.85
CA ARG A 194 -5.54 -11.21 8.28
C ARG A 194 -5.72 -10.51 9.63
N THR A 195 -6.69 -9.70 9.74
CA THR A 195 -6.96 -8.89 10.94
C THR A 195 -8.26 -9.30 11.61
#